data_3a88db60a269f948f6686f2a7f985cd7
#
_entry.id   3a88db60a269f948f6686f2a7f985cd7
#
_cell.length_a   1.000
_cell.length_b   1.000
_cell.length_c   1.000
_cell.angle_alpha   90.00
_cell.angle_beta   90.00
_cell.angle_gamma   90.00
#
_symmetry.space_group_name_H-M   'P 1'
#
loop_
_entity.id
_entity.type
_entity.pdbx_description
1 polymer ?
#
loop_
_entity_poly.entity_id
_entity_poly.type
_entity_poly.pdbx_seq_one_letter_code
_entity_poly.pdbx_strand_id
1 'polypeptide(L)'
;MGSQKLIELLGIAIDENLNNELDLLRQRGEVISFLATSTEVLAYISIYDAIKADAQQAIQQLIHAGIDVVMATGDHEQNAKFVAAQLGISHFYGNCTPQDKLELVKKYQSQSKIVVMAGDGINDAPALAQANVGVAMGTGTDIAKQTAQVTLVKGDIRGVDQAIHMARLGVRNMKQNLAFSFVYNGLGVPLAAGIFYPLTGWLLTPMIAAVAMSLSSLSVVLNALRLQKSK
;
A
#
# COMPACT_ATOMS: atom_id res chain seq x y z
N MET A 1 -25.64 -27.28 -3.73
CA MET A 1 -25.42 -25.84 -3.52
C MET A 1 -24.69 -25.25 -4.71
N GLY A 2 -25.01 -24.01 -5.11
CA GLY A 2 -24.35 -23.38 -6.24
C GLY A 2 -24.67 -21.90 -6.43
N SER A 3 -23.98 -21.29 -7.40
CA SER A 3 -24.22 -19.92 -7.79
C SER A 3 -25.53 -19.77 -8.59
N GLN A 4 -25.99 -18.54 -8.78
CA GLN A 4 -27.14 -18.25 -9.65
C GLN A 4 -26.95 -18.83 -11.04
N LYS A 5 -25.76 -18.71 -11.61
CA LYS A 5 -25.46 -19.29 -12.95
C LYS A 5 -25.71 -20.80 -13.02
N LEU A 6 -25.48 -21.52 -11.93
CA LEU A 6 -25.79 -22.95 -11.86
C LEU A 6 -27.30 -23.19 -11.84
N ILE A 7 -28.07 -22.38 -11.11
CA ILE A 7 -29.54 -22.46 -11.04
C ILE A 7 -30.16 -22.22 -12.42
N GLU A 8 -29.67 -21.20 -13.12
CA GLU A 8 -30.07 -20.87 -14.49
C GLU A 8 -29.73 -22.00 -15.49
N LEU A 9 -28.53 -22.58 -15.38
CA LEU A 9 -28.11 -23.71 -16.22
C LEU A 9 -28.96 -24.98 -15.99
N LEU A 10 -29.47 -25.16 -14.77
CA LEU A 10 -30.37 -26.26 -14.43
C LEU A 10 -31.83 -25.97 -14.81
N GLY A 11 -32.13 -24.77 -15.33
CA GLY A 11 -33.48 -24.39 -15.75
C GLY A 11 -34.44 -24.23 -14.56
N ILE A 12 -33.93 -24.02 -13.34
CA ILE A 12 -34.74 -23.86 -12.13
C ILE A 12 -35.23 -22.42 -12.06
N ALA A 13 -36.55 -22.22 -12.05
CA ALA A 13 -37.17 -20.91 -11.94
C ALA A 13 -36.97 -20.34 -10.50
N ILE A 14 -36.60 -19.08 -10.41
CA ILE A 14 -36.58 -18.32 -9.17
C ILE A 14 -37.84 -17.44 -9.16
N ASP A 15 -38.60 -17.47 -8.07
CA ASP A 15 -39.78 -16.62 -7.91
C ASP A 15 -39.41 -15.14 -8.00
N GLU A 16 -40.29 -14.34 -8.61
CA GLU A 16 -40.04 -12.91 -8.87
C GLU A 16 -39.86 -12.11 -7.56
N ASN A 17 -40.63 -12.43 -6.51
CA ASN A 17 -40.46 -11.81 -5.20
C ASN A 17 -39.10 -12.13 -4.59
N LEU A 18 -38.70 -13.39 -4.67
CA LEU A 18 -37.37 -13.83 -4.20
C LEU A 18 -36.26 -13.15 -5.00
N ASN A 19 -36.42 -13.01 -6.31
CA ASN A 19 -35.40 -12.37 -7.16
C ASN A 19 -35.22 -10.88 -6.78
N ASN A 20 -36.31 -10.16 -6.50
CA ASN A 20 -36.26 -8.78 -6.03
C ASN A 20 -35.53 -8.66 -4.66
N GLU A 21 -35.77 -9.59 -3.75
CA GLU A 21 -35.06 -9.64 -2.46
C GLU A 21 -33.55 -9.90 -2.66
N LEU A 22 -33.22 -10.87 -3.50
CA LEU A 22 -31.84 -11.21 -3.85
C LEU A 22 -31.10 -10.03 -4.49
N ASP A 23 -31.80 -9.23 -5.34
CA ASP A 23 -31.19 -8.05 -5.95
C ASP A 23 -30.88 -6.96 -4.91
N LEU A 24 -31.71 -6.79 -3.90
CA LEU A 24 -31.41 -5.88 -2.78
C LEU A 24 -30.17 -6.34 -1.99
N LEU A 25 -30.03 -7.65 -1.74
CA LEU A 25 -28.86 -8.21 -1.06
C LEU A 25 -27.58 -8.03 -1.91
N ARG A 26 -27.68 -8.27 -3.23
CA ARG A 26 -26.55 -8.03 -4.17
C ARG A 26 -26.13 -6.57 -4.20
N GLN A 27 -27.10 -5.63 -4.18
CA GLN A 27 -26.80 -4.19 -4.11
C GLN A 27 -26.06 -3.81 -2.82
N ARG A 28 -26.20 -4.61 -1.75
CA ARG A 28 -25.44 -4.47 -0.49
C ARG A 28 -24.07 -5.17 -0.53
N GLY A 29 -23.67 -5.73 -1.67
CA GLY A 29 -22.39 -6.41 -1.81
C GLY A 29 -22.38 -7.85 -1.24
N GLU A 30 -23.56 -8.46 -1.04
CA GLU A 30 -23.68 -9.81 -0.51
C GLU A 30 -23.51 -10.85 -1.62
N VAL A 31 -22.76 -11.92 -1.34
CA VAL A 31 -22.60 -13.06 -2.23
C VAL A 31 -23.66 -14.10 -1.89
N ILE A 32 -24.46 -14.49 -2.88
CA ILE A 32 -25.58 -15.39 -2.67
C ILE A 32 -25.25 -16.78 -3.22
N SER A 33 -25.44 -17.79 -2.40
CA SER A 33 -25.35 -19.20 -2.75
C SER A 33 -26.69 -19.89 -2.53
N PHE A 34 -27.13 -20.70 -3.48
CA PHE A 34 -28.44 -21.36 -3.47
C PHE A 34 -28.33 -22.81 -3.03
N LEU A 35 -29.31 -23.27 -2.25
CA LEU A 35 -29.60 -24.67 -2.02
C LEU A 35 -30.83 -25.01 -2.83
N ALA A 36 -30.69 -25.89 -3.83
CA ALA A 36 -31.76 -26.29 -4.72
C ALA A 36 -31.80 -27.83 -4.87
N THR A 37 -32.98 -28.32 -5.17
CA THR A 37 -33.19 -29.69 -5.73
C THR A 37 -32.97 -29.62 -7.24
N SER A 38 -33.35 -30.68 -7.94
CA SER A 38 -33.38 -30.69 -9.42
C SER A 38 -34.49 -29.84 -10.04
N THR A 39 -35.47 -29.38 -9.24
CA THR A 39 -36.68 -28.74 -9.70
C THR A 39 -36.99 -27.39 -9.07
N GLU A 40 -36.49 -27.13 -7.86
CA GLU A 40 -36.83 -25.91 -7.10
C GLU A 40 -35.68 -25.43 -6.20
N VAL A 41 -35.69 -24.13 -5.90
CA VAL A 41 -34.81 -23.51 -4.90
C VAL A 41 -35.45 -23.68 -3.54
N LEU A 42 -34.73 -24.37 -2.61
CA LEU A 42 -35.20 -24.61 -1.26
C LEU A 42 -34.85 -23.48 -0.30
N ALA A 43 -33.65 -22.91 -0.48
CA ALA A 43 -33.10 -21.87 0.36
C ALA A 43 -31.97 -21.12 -0.35
N TYR A 44 -31.63 -19.96 0.17
CA TYR A 44 -30.38 -19.27 -0.18
C TYR A 44 -29.58 -18.94 1.08
N ILE A 45 -28.29 -18.77 0.91
CA ILE A 45 -27.36 -18.32 1.94
C ILE A 45 -26.75 -17.03 1.41
N SER A 46 -26.94 -15.95 2.15
CA SER A 46 -26.27 -14.69 1.88
C SER A 46 -24.98 -14.61 2.72
N ILE A 47 -23.90 -14.32 2.05
CA ILE A 47 -22.57 -14.20 2.67
C ILE A 47 -22.14 -12.74 2.51
N TYR A 48 -21.96 -12.07 3.63
CA TYR A 48 -21.46 -10.71 3.69
C TYR A 48 -20.07 -10.71 4.32
N ASP A 49 -19.07 -10.27 3.54
CA ASP A 49 -17.72 -10.04 4.06
C ASP A 49 -17.59 -8.58 4.49
N ALA A 50 -17.62 -8.36 5.80
CA ALA A 50 -17.60 -7.02 6.35
C ALA A 50 -16.25 -6.34 6.12
N ILE A 51 -16.30 -5.13 5.59
CA ILE A 51 -15.10 -4.28 5.49
C ILE A 51 -14.57 -4.04 6.91
N LYS A 52 -13.28 -4.29 7.12
CA LYS A 52 -12.64 -4.02 8.41
C LYS A 52 -12.82 -2.56 8.79
N ALA A 53 -13.25 -2.29 10.02
CA ALA A 53 -13.59 -0.94 10.49
C ALA A 53 -12.47 0.09 10.25
N ASP A 54 -11.22 -0.34 10.35
CA ASP A 54 -10.05 0.52 10.18
C ASP A 54 -9.66 0.74 8.72
N ALA A 55 -10.21 -0.04 7.77
CA ALA A 55 -9.81 0.02 6.36
C ALA A 55 -10.22 1.35 5.71
N GLN A 56 -11.43 1.84 6.00
CA GLN A 56 -11.91 3.10 5.47
C GLN A 56 -11.01 4.27 5.91
N GLN A 57 -10.67 4.32 7.20
CA GLN A 57 -9.79 5.37 7.72
C GLN A 57 -8.41 5.33 7.08
N ALA A 58 -7.83 4.14 6.93
CA ALA A 58 -6.51 3.97 6.31
C ALA A 58 -6.51 4.41 4.83
N ILE A 59 -7.52 4.03 4.06
CA ILE A 59 -7.69 4.45 2.67
C ILE A 59 -7.82 5.97 2.58
N GLN A 60 -8.63 6.59 3.43
CA GLN A 60 -8.78 8.04 3.45
C GLN A 60 -7.47 8.76 3.79
N GLN A 61 -6.65 8.23 4.71
CA GLN A 61 -5.33 8.77 5.02
C GLN A 61 -4.41 8.73 3.80
N LEU A 62 -4.39 7.64 3.04
CA LEU A 62 -3.63 7.52 1.80
C LEU A 62 -4.08 8.56 0.75
N ILE A 63 -5.39 8.71 0.55
CA ILE A 63 -5.97 9.69 -0.38
C ILE A 63 -5.59 11.13 0.04
N HIS A 64 -5.74 11.47 1.31
CA HIS A 64 -5.36 12.78 1.84
C HIS A 64 -3.84 13.04 1.74
N ALA A 65 -3.02 11.99 1.76
CA ALA A 65 -1.58 12.09 1.51
C ALA A 65 -1.22 12.28 0.03
N GLY A 66 -2.22 12.43 -0.85
CA GLY A 66 -2.05 12.64 -2.30
C GLY A 66 -1.72 11.36 -3.07
N ILE A 67 -2.10 10.20 -2.53
CA ILE A 67 -1.89 8.90 -3.17
C ILE A 67 -3.16 8.51 -3.92
N ASP A 68 -3.05 8.21 -5.21
CA ASP A 68 -4.14 7.64 -6.01
C ASP A 68 -4.36 6.18 -5.55
N VAL A 69 -5.48 5.89 -4.91
CA VAL A 69 -5.83 4.54 -4.49
C VAL A 69 -6.69 3.87 -5.54
N VAL A 70 -6.27 2.67 -5.96
CA VAL A 70 -6.95 1.86 -6.96
C VAL A 70 -7.25 0.49 -6.36
N MET A 71 -8.49 0.03 -6.47
CA MET A 71 -8.89 -1.30 -6.04
C MET A 71 -8.99 -2.24 -7.24
N ALA A 72 -8.35 -3.40 -7.17
CA ALA A 72 -8.44 -4.47 -8.17
C ALA A 72 -8.80 -5.79 -7.48
N THR A 73 -9.97 -6.32 -7.77
CA THR A 73 -10.49 -7.54 -7.14
C THR A 73 -10.97 -8.55 -8.18
N GLY A 74 -10.88 -9.84 -7.85
CA GLY A 74 -11.49 -10.90 -8.62
C GLY A 74 -13.01 -10.99 -8.43
N ASP A 75 -13.58 -10.27 -7.49
CA ASP A 75 -15.02 -10.23 -7.24
C ASP A 75 -15.78 -9.59 -8.38
N HIS A 76 -17.09 -9.88 -8.43
CA HIS A 76 -17.98 -9.30 -9.42
C HIS A 76 -17.96 -7.76 -9.35
N GLU A 77 -18.07 -7.11 -10.51
CA GLU A 77 -17.94 -5.65 -10.64
C GLU A 77 -18.92 -4.87 -9.75
N GLN A 78 -20.14 -5.38 -9.53
CA GLN A 78 -21.13 -4.75 -8.65
C GLN A 78 -20.66 -4.73 -7.19
N ASN A 79 -20.06 -5.83 -6.72
CA ASN A 79 -19.50 -5.92 -5.38
C ASN A 79 -18.28 -4.99 -5.24
N ALA A 80 -17.40 -4.99 -6.25
CA ALA A 80 -16.26 -4.07 -6.30
C ALA A 80 -16.70 -2.61 -6.22
N LYS A 81 -17.75 -2.22 -6.97
CA LYS A 81 -18.33 -0.89 -6.92
C LYS A 81 -18.85 -0.50 -5.54
N PHE A 82 -19.59 -1.43 -4.89
CA PHE A 82 -20.13 -1.21 -3.56
C PHE A 82 -19.03 -1.00 -2.51
N VAL A 83 -18.02 -1.87 -2.50
CA VAL A 83 -16.88 -1.78 -1.58
C VAL A 83 -16.08 -0.50 -1.84
N ALA A 84 -15.81 -0.16 -3.10
CA ALA A 84 -15.10 1.05 -3.48
C ALA A 84 -15.83 2.31 -3.00
N ALA A 85 -17.17 2.36 -3.16
CA ALA A 85 -17.99 3.48 -2.68
C ALA A 85 -17.92 3.64 -1.17
N GLN A 86 -17.99 2.54 -0.40
CA GLN A 86 -17.86 2.58 1.06
C GLN A 86 -16.48 3.04 1.53
N LEU A 87 -15.43 2.67 0.82
CA LEU A 87 -14.05 3.06 1.12
C LEU A 87 -13.69 4.46 0.59
N GLY A 88 -14.53 5.05 -0.28
CA GLY A 88 -14.25 6.31 -0.95
C GLY A 88 -13.19 6.21 -2.05
N ILE A 89 -13.06 5.03 -2.66
CA ILE A 89 -12.12 4.77 -3.76
C ILE A 89 -12.81 5.12 -5.09
N SER A 90 -12.21 6.03 -5.87
CA SER A 90 -12.74 6.49 -7.15
C SER A 90 -12.44 5.54 -8.32
N HIS A 91 -11.32 4.79 -8.23
CA HIS A 91 -10.88 3.89 -9.29
C HIS A 91 -10.91 2.45 -8.81
N PHE A 92 -11.77 1.64 -9.41
CA PHE A 92 -11.89 0.22 -9.08
C PHE A 92 -12.03 -0.63 -10.34
N TYR A 93 -11.63 -1.89 -10.23
CA TYR A 93 -11.72 -2.91 -11.26
C TYR A 93 -12.21 -4.20 -10.62
N GLY A 94 -13.36 -4.71 -11.06
CA GLY A 94 -13.91 -6.00 -10.68
C GLY A 94 -13.56 -7.08 -11.71
N ASN A 95 -13.90 -8.34 -11.41
CA ASN A 95 -13.65 -9.51 -12.25
C ASN A 95 -12.19 -9.66 -12.72
N CYS A 96 -11.22 -9.10 -12.00
CA CYS A 96 -9.82 -9.11 -12.39
C CYS A 96 -9.21 -10.50 -12.25
N THR A 97 -8.64 -11.00 -13.34
CA THR A 97 -7.73 -12.14 -13.32
C THR A 97 -6.35 -11.71 -12.78
N PRO A 98 -5.47 -12.64 -12.40
CA PRO A 98 -4.09 -12.32 -12.06
C PRO A 98 -3.35 -11.53 -13.15
N GLN A 99 -3.63 -11.85 -14.41
CA GLN A 99 -3.05 -11.16 -15.56
C GLN A 99 -3.55 -9.72 -15.67
N ASP A 100 -4.85 -9.48 -15.43
CA ASP A 100 -5.42 -8.13 -15.46
C ASP A 100 -4.79 -7.24 -14.38
N LYS A 101 -4.56 -7.77 -13.17
CA LYS A 101 -3.86 -7.04 -12.10
C LYS A 101 -2.44 -6.67 -12.49
N LEU A 102 -1.72 -7.59 -13.14
CA LEU A 102 -0.37 -7.32 -13.67
C LEU A 102 -0.40 -6.22 -14.74
N GLU A 103 -1.34 -6.28 -15.68
CA GLU A 103 -1.47 -5.27 -16.74
C GLU A 103 -1.88 -3.89 -16.19
N LEU A 104 -2.69 -3.84 -15.14
CA LEU A 104 -3.00 -2.59 -14.42
C LEU A 104 -1.74 -1.96 -13.84
N VAL A 105 -0.88 -2.74 -13.19
CA VAL A 105 0.41 -2.24 -12.67
C VAL A 105 1.25 -1.65 -13.79
N LYS A 106 1.43 -2.39 -14.90
CA LYS A 106 2.19 -1.92 -16.07
C LYS A 106 1.59 -0.64 -16.68
N LYS A 107 0.25 -0.58 -16.77
CA LYS A 107 -0.48 0.60 -17.27
C LYS A 107 -0.14 1.85 -16.47
N TYR A 108 -0.16 1.78 -15.14
CA TYR A 108 0.18 2.94 -14.31
C TYR A 108 1.68 3.27 -14.37
N GLN A 109 2.55 2.26 -14.45
CA GLN A 109 3.99 2.46 -14.64
C GLN A 109 4.31 3.14 -15.98
N SER A 110 3.60 2.79 -17.07
CA SER A 110 3.77 3.45 -18.37
C SER A 110 3.39 4.92 -18.38
N GLN A 111 2.56 5.35 -17.42
CA GLN A 111 2.22 6.75 -17.16
C GLN A 111 3.24 7.46 -16.23
N SER A 112 4.42 6.86 -16.03
CA SER A 112 5.46 7.37 -15.13
C SER A 112 5.02 7.46 -13.66
N LYS A 113 4.00 6.70 -13.25
CA LYS A 113 3.57 6.60 -11.86
C LYS A 113 4.39 5.55 -11.11
N ILE A 114 4.72 5.82 -9.86
CA ILE A 114 5.32 4.83 -8.96
C ILE A 114 4.17 4.05 -8.33
N VAL A 115 4.17 2.75 -8.58
CA VAL A 115 3.09 1.84 -8.16
C VAL A 115 3.51 1.03 -6.95
N VAL A 116 2.71 1.13 -5.89
CA VAL A 116 2.75 0.22 -4.74
C VAL A 116 1.60 -0.77 -4.91
N MET A 117 1.90 -2.06 -4.98
CA MET A 117 0.89 -3.13 -5.03
C MET A 117 0.80 -3.79 -3.67
N ALA A 118 -0.39 -3.83 -3.09
CA ALA A 118 -0.66 -4.58 -1.85
C ALA A 118 -1.59 -5.76 -2.15
N GLY A 119 -1.23 -6.96 -1.70
CA GLY A 119 -2.00 -8.17 -1.93
C GLY A 119 -1.63 -9.29 -0.95
N ASP A 120 -2.45 -10.32 -0.88
CA ASP A 120 -2.29 -11.43 0.06
C ASP A 120 -2.29 -12.82 -0.59
N GLY A 121 -2.72 -12.91 -1.84
CA GLY A 121 -2.92 -14.17 -2.55
C GLY A 121 -1.80 -14.55 -3.52
N ILE A 122 -1.80 -15.84 -3.89
CA ILE A 122 -0.96 -16.37 -5.00
C ILE A 122 -1.28 -15.61 -6.30
N ASN A 123 -2.54 -15.26 -6.48
CA ASN A 123 -3.03 -14.55 -7.66
C ASN A 123 -2.47 -13.11 -7.79
N ASP A 124 -1.95 -12.55 -6.70
CA ASP A 124 -1.37 -11.21 -6.69
C ASP A 124 0.15 -11.24 -6.95
N ALA A 125 0.80 -12.40 -6.84
CA ALA A 125 2.25 -12.52 -6.96
C ALA A 125 2.84 -11.91 -8.24
N PRO A 126 2.27 -12.08 -9.44
CA PRO A 126 2.78 -11.43 -10.65
C PRO A 126 2.71 -9.90 -10.59
N ALA A 127 1.62 -9.35 -10.04
CA ALA A 127 1.43 -7.91 -9.89
C ALA A 127 2.34 -7.33 -8.78
N LEU A 128 2.53 -8.07 -7.67
CA LEU A 128 3.46 -7.73 -6.59
C LEU A 128 4.91 -7.65 -7.09
N ALA A 129 5.32 -8.64 -7.91
CA ALA A 129 6.66 -8.67 -8.50
C ALA A 129 6.90 -7.52 -9.49
N GLN A 130 5.89 -7.16 -10.28
CA GLN A 130 5.97 -6.11 -11.30
C GLN A 130 5.98 -4.71 -10.70
N ALA A 131 5.30 -4.49 -9.57
CA ALA A 131 5.18 -3.18 -8.95
C ALA A 131 6.54 -2.59 -8.56
N ASN A 132 6.64 -1.25 -8.45
CA ASN A 132 7.84 -0.60 -7.93
C ASN A 132 8.10 -1.00 -6.47
N VAL A 133 7.01 -1.23 -5.71
CA VAL A 133 7.06 -1.81 -4.37
C VAL A 133 5.89 -2.78 -4.21
N GLY A 134 6.17 -4.05 -4.00
CA GLY A 134 5.21 -5.06 -3.62
C GLY A 134 5.09 -5.13 -2.09
N VAL A 135 3.86 -5.15 -1.60
CA VAL A 135 3.53 -5.25 -0.16
C VAL A 135 2.66 -6.48 0.06
N ALA A 136 3.20 -7.51 0.69
CA ALA A 136 2.44 -8.70 1.05
C ALA A 136 1.78 -8.53 2.42
N MET A 137 0.53 -8.97 2.54
CA MET A 137 -0.15 -9.04 3.83
C MET A 137 0.38 -10.24 4.63
N GLY A 138 0.61 -10.09 5.93
CA GLY A 138 1.18 -11.12 6.79
C GLY A 138 0.34 -12.39 6.90
N THR A 139 -0.97 -12.27 6.65
CA THR A 139 -1.91 -13.39 6.53
C THR A 139 -1.89 -14.04 5.14
N GLY A 140 -1.17 -13.44 4.18
CA GLY A 140 -1.07 -13.92 2.81
C GLY A 140 -0.24 -15.18 2.66
N THR A 141 -0.25 -15.72 1.45
CA THR A 141 0.48 -16.93 1.09
C THR A 141 2.00 -16.72 1.14
N ASP A 142 2.75 -17.80 1.35
CA ASP A 142 4.22 -17.75 1.39
C ASP A 142 4.80 -17.26 0.04
N ILE A 143 4.13 -17.56 -1.07
CA ILE A 143 4.53 -17.06 -2.40
C ILE A 143 4.41 -15.53 -2.47
N ALA A 144 3.31 -14.95 -1.99
CA ALA A 144 3.15 -13.50 -1.94
C ALA A 144 4.23 -12.84 -1.07
N LYS A 145 4.54 -13.43 0.10
CA LYS A 145 5.57 -12.94 1.01
C LYS A 145 6.98 -13.01 0.42
N GLN A 146 7.30 -14.07 -0.33
CA GLN A 146 8.61 -14.21 -1.00
C GLN A 146 8.77 -13.27 -2.20
N THR A 147 7.66 -12.86 -2.82
CA THR A 147 7.67 -12.00 -4.00
C THR A 147 7.71 -10.52 -3.63
N ALA A 148 7.13 -10.15 -2.50
CA ALA A 148 7.00 -8.76 -2.06
C ALA A 148 8.29 -8.24 -1.40
N GLN A 149 8.59 -6.95 -1.60
CA GLN A 149 9.69 -6.26 -0.93
C GLN A 149 9.37 -5.89 0.53
N VAL A 150 8.09 -5.78 0.86
CA VAL A 150 7.61 -5.45 2.21
C VAL A 150 6.57 -6.48 2.64
N THR A 151 6.65 -6.96 3.88
CA THR A 151 5.63 -7.84 4.45
C THR A 151 5.04 -7.21 5.71
N LEU A 152 3.72 -7.01 5.70
CA LEU A 152 2.96 -6.47 6.83
C LEU A 152 2.54 -7.60 7.76
N VAL A 153 3.18 -7.72 8.91
CA VAL A 153 2.98 -8.84 9.86
C VAL A 153 1.52 -9.03 10.29
N LYS A 154 0.78 -7.94 10.48
CA LYS A 154 -0.63 -7.99 10.94
C LYS A 154 -1.65 -8.11 9.80
N GLY A 155 -1.25 -8.05 8.54
CA GLY A 155 -2.18 -8.09 7.40
C GLY A 155 -3.23 -6.97 7.42
N ASP A 156 -2.83 -5.78 7.84
CA ASP A 156 -3.67 -4.60 8.00
C ASP A 156 -3.25 -3.51 7.02
N ILE A 157 -4.20 -2.98 6.28
CA ILE A 157 -3.96 -1.91 5.28
C ILE A 157 -3.34 -0.65 5.92
N ARG A 158 -3.56 -0.38 7.20
CA ARG A 158 -2.89 0.69 7.95
C ARG A 158 -1.37 0.56 7.92
N GLY A 159 -0.87 -0.67 7.82
CA GLY A 159 0.56 -0.92 7.69
C GLY A 159 1.15 -0.36 6.39
N VAL A 160 0.37 -0.23 5.33
CA VAL A 160 0.81 0.39 4.06
C VAL A 160 1.05 1.88 4.28
N ASP A 161 0.10 2.59 4.89
CA ASP A 161 0.25 4.01 5.22
C ASP A 161 1.45 4.24 6.15
N GLN A 162 1.57 3.44 7.21
CA GLN A 162 2.70 3.50 8.14
C GLN A 162 4.04 3.25 7.43
N ALA A 163 4.12 2.27 6.53
CA ALA A 163 5.33 1.97 5.77
C ALA A 163 5.74 3.16 4.87
N ILE A 164 4.77 3.75 4.16
CA ILE A 164 5.01 4.94 3.32
C ILE A 164 5.45 6.12 4.17
N HIS A 165 4.79 6.36 5.31
CA HIS A 165 5.16 7.43 6.24
C HIS A 165 6.59 7.25 6.76
N MET A 166 6.94 6.06 7.23
CA MET A 166 8.29 5.73 7.71
C MET A 166 9.35 5.87 6.62
N ALA A 167 9.05 5.45 5.39
CA ALA A 167 9.94 5.63 4.25
C ALA A 167 10.21 7.12 3.96
N ARG A 168 9.16 7.96 3.97
CA ARG A 168 9.30 9.42 3.79
C ARG A 168 10.14 10.06 4.89
N LEU A 169 9.93 9.67 6.16
CA LEU A 169 10.74 10.13 7.28
C LEU A 169 12.20 9.69 7.14
N GLY A 170 12.45 8.45 6.75
CA GLY A 170 13.79 7.92 6.49
C GLY A 170 14.53 8.70 5.41
N VAL A 171 13.88 8.95 4.26
CA VAL A 171 14.46 9.75 3.18
C VAL A 171 14.74 11.18 3.63
N ARG A 172 13.83 11.80 4.37
CA ARG A 172 14.06 13.15 4.94
C ARG A 172 15.26 13.19 5.87
N ASN A 173 15.37 12.20 6.75
CA ASN A 173 16.51 12.08 7.67
C ASN A 173 17.83 11.88 6.92
N MET A 174 17.86 11.00 5.90
CA MET A 174 19.05 10.84 5.04
C MET A 174 19.46 12.13 4.35
N LYS A 175 18.51 12.89 3.79
CA LYS A 175 18.79 14.19 3.17
C LYS A 175 19.35 15.21 4.19
N GLN A 176 18.83 15.23 5.41
CA GLN A 176 19.35 16.09 6.49
C GLN A 176 20.77 15.70 6.86
N ASN A 177 21.06 14.40 7.03
CA ASN A 177 22.38 13.91 7.36
C ASN A 177 23.40 14.25 6.26
N LEU A 178 23.00 14.10 5.00
CA LEU A 178 23.83 14.47 3.86
C LEU A 178 24.09 15.99 3.86
N ALA A 179 23.07 16.80 4.11
CA ALA A 179 23.22 18.25 4.19
C ALA A 179 24.18 18.65 5.31
N PHE A 180 24.09 18.06 6.51
CA PHE A 180 25.04 18.29 7.60
C PHE A 180 26.45 17.95 7.16
N SER A 181 26.66 16.79 6.55
CA SER A 181 27.99 16.39 6.06
C SER A 181 28.54 17.38 5.04
N PHE A 182 27.73 17.84 4.09
CA PHE A 182 28.17 18.84 3.12
C PHE A 182 28.50 20.20 3.76
N VAL A 183 27.69 20.66 4.72
CA VAL A 183 27.95 21.93 5.42
C VAL A 183 29.26 21.87 6.20
N TYR A 184 29.49 20.80 6.97
CA TYR A 184 30.75 20.63 7.72
C TYR A 184 31.97 20.58 6.82
N ASN A 185 31.88 19.84 5.69
CA ASN A 185 33.00 19.74 4.74
C ASN A 185 33.16 21.03 3.92
N GLY A 186 32.05 21.64 3.51
CA GLY A 186 32.06 22.88 2.73
C GLY A 186 32.63 24.08 3.49
N LEU A 187 32.49 24.11 4.81
CA LEU A 187 33.11 25.10 5.68
C LEU A 187 34.52 24.68 6.11
N GLY A 188 34.72 23.41 6.42
CA GLY A 188 36.00 22.89 6.93
C GLY A 188 37.12 22.89 5.89
N VAL A 189 36.83 22.54 4.64
CA VAL A 189 37.86 22.50 3.56
C VAL A 189 38.45 23.88 3.27
N PRO A 190 37.63 24.95 3.02
CA PRO A 190 38.17 26.30 2.82
C PRO A 190 38.94 26.84 4.04
N LEU A 191 38.46 26.51 5.24
CA LEU A 191 39.12 26.89 6.48
C LEU A 191 40.50 26.19 6.62
N ALA A 192 40.57 24.91 6.32
CA ALA A 192 41.80 24.12 6.31
C ALA A 192 42.78 24.59 5.22
N ALA A 193 42.26 25.00 4.05
CA ALA A 193 43.07 25.57 2.97
C ALA A 193 43.61 27.00 3.29
N GLY A 194 43.24 27.59 4.43
CA GLY A 194 43.75 28.88 4.83
C GLY A 194 43.13 30.07 4.08
N ILE A 195 41.97 29.90 3.43
CA ILE A 195 41.31 30.98 2.66
C ILE A 195 41.03 32.20 3.53
N PHE A 196 40.76 31.98 4.81
CA PHE A 196 40.50 33.08 5.78
C PHE A 196 41.76 33.58 6.48
N TYR A 197 42.92 32.96 6.26
CA TYR A 197 44.18 33.33 6.93
C TYR A 197 44.58 34.80 6.72
N PRO A 198 44.43 35.40 5.52
CA PRO A 198 44.80 36.77 5.29
C PRO A 198 43.94 37.79 6.09
N LEU A 199 42.71 37.40 6.43
CA LEU A 199 41.75 38.22 7.17
C LEU A 199 41.81 38.02 8.68
N THR A 200 42.03 36.78 9.10
CA THR A 200 41.87 36.40 10.53
C THR A 200 43.18 36.00 11.21
N GLY A 201 44.22 35.71 10.45
CA GLY A 201 45.48 35.14 10.94
C GLY A 201 45.34 33.71 11.52
N TRP A 202 44.17 33.07 11.35
CA TRP A 202 43.87 31.75 11.91
C TRP A 202 44.04 30.67 10.87
N LEU A 203 44.74 29.59 11.23
CA LEU A 203 44.86 28.35 10.50
C LEU A 203 44.11 27.25 11.26
N LEU A 204 43.52 26.32 10.51
CA LEU A 204 42.89 25.13 11.11
C LEU A 204 43.98 24.27 11.77
N THR A 205 43.97 24.19 13.10
CA THR A 205 44.83 23.27 13.79
C THR A 205 44.28 21.83 13.73
N PRO A 206 45.13 20.79 13.78
CA PRO A 206 44.64 19.39 13.75
C PRO A 206 43.61 19.09 14.84
N MET A 207 43.72 19.76 16.00
CA MET A 207 42.80 19.61 17.12
C MET A 207 41.41 20.18 16.77
N ILE A 208 41.33 21.36 16.18
CA ILE A 208 40.06 21.97 15.75
C ILE A 208 39.41 21.12 14.66
N ALA A 209 40.19 20.58 13.72
CA ALA A 209 39.69 19.68 12.69
C ALA A 209 39.09 18.40 13.31
N ALA A 210 39.77 17.77 14.27
CA ALA A 210 39.28 16.58 14.95
C ALA A 210 37.97 16.85 15.72
N VAL A 211 37.88 17.98 16.40
CA VAL A 211 36.63 18.39 17.08
C VAL A 211 35.49 18.61 16.09
N ALA A 212 35.73 19.30 14.97
CA ALA A 212 34.72 19.52 13.95
C ALA A 212 34.19 18.21 13.31
N MET A 213 35.08 17.26 13.02
CA MET A 213 34.70 15.92 12.53
C MET A 213 33.88 15.15 13.58
N SER A 214 34.25 15.21 14.85
CA SER A 214 33.51 14.56 15.93
C SER A 214 32.11 15.16 16.09
N LEU A 215 31.98 16.49 16.01
CA LEU A 215 30.68 17.18 16.04
C LEU A 215 29.81 16.84 14.85
N SER A 216 30.39 16.72 13.66
CA SER A 216 29.68 16.28 12.45
C SER A 216 29.09 14.86 12.65
N SER A 217 29.90 13.91 13.10
CA SER A 217 29.45 12.54 13.38
C SER A 217 28.37 12.50 14.47
N LEU A 218 28.55 13.26 15.54
CA LEU A 218 27.56 13.36 16.63
C LEU A 218 26.23 13.94 16.11
N SER A 219 26.26 14.96 15.27
CA SER A 219 25.06 15.56 14.67
C SER A 219 24.26 14.55 13.85
N VAL A 220 24.93 13.71 13.04
CA VAL A 220 24.31 12.65 12.24
C VAL A 220 23.68 11.60 13.15
N VAL A 221 24.38 11.15 14.20
CA VAL A 221 23.86 10.16 15.15
C VAL A 221 22.64 10.71 15.90
N LEU A 222 22.71 11.94 16.41
CA LEU A 222 21.58 12.58 17.11
C LEU A 222 20.36 12.76 16.21
N ASN A 223 20.56 13.13 14.94
CA ASN A 223 19.48 13.23 13.96
C ASN A 223 18.87 11.86 13.63
N ALA A 224 19.69 10.81 13.54
CA ALA A 224 19.21 9.44 13.33
C ALA A 224 18.40 8.92 14.55
N LEU A 225 18.85 9.20 15.78
CA LEU A 225 18.13 8.83 17.00
C LEU A 225 16.78 9.56 17.13
N ARG A 226 16.67 10.77 16.59
CA ARG A 226 15.39 11.50 16.55
C ARG A 226 14.32 10.75 15.76
N LEU A 227 14.71 10.00 14.71
CA LEU A 227 13.78 9.19 13.94
C LEU A 227 13.12 8.10 14.79
N GLN A 228 13.83 7.53 15.75
CA GLN A 228 13.32 6.50 16.65
C GLN A 228 12.18 7.03 17.56
N LYS A 229 12.18 8.32 17.89
CA LYS A 229 11.16 8.96 18.73
C LYS A 229 9.91 9.42 17.96
N SER A 230 9.93 9.31 16.62
CA SER A 230 8.82 9.71 15.72
C SER A 230 7.82 8.56 15.46
N LYS A 231 7.82 7.53 16.30
CA LYS A 231 6.87 6.41 16.24
C LYS A 231 5.55 6.76 16.90
#